data_cd6d6b8453d8e817a61df219ab17adac
#
_entry.id   cd6d6b8453d8e817a61df219ab17adac
#
_cell.length_a   1.000
_cell.length_b   1.000
_cell.length_c   1.000
_cell.angle_alpha   90.00
_cell.angle_beta   90.00
_cell.angle_gamma   90.00
#
_symmetry.space_group_name_H-M   'P 1'
#
loop_
_entity.id
_entity.type
_entity.pdbx_description
1 polymer ?
#
loop_
_entity_poly.entity_id
_entity_poly.type
_entity_poly.pdbx_seq_one_letter_code
_entity_poly.pdbx_strand_id
1 'polypeptide(L)'
;MKTFVLAAFVIMTSALVAADGVPTAVTYVPHDKTAETFVKGGQIVSDKGLAMLANRRGAGEVEVHEKTNHILIIMEGEATFVTGGTLVEPRQTAPGQTRARSVTGGTT
;
A
#
# COMPACT_ATOMS: atom_id res chain seq x y z
N MET A 1 12.56 43.03 3.36
CA MET A 1 13.10 41.68 3.19
C MET A 1 12.00 40.68 3.58
N LYS A 2 11.44 39.96 2.60
CA LYS A 2 10.44 38.93 2.86
C LYS A 2 11.17 37.59 2.88
N THR A 3 11.26 37.00 4.06
CA THR A 3 11.88 35.68 4.25
C THR A 3 10.87 34.61 3.82
N PHE A 4 11.10 33.95 2.69
CA PHE A 4 10.34 32.78 2.29
C PHE A 4 10.86 31.56 3.06
N VAL A 5 10.05 31.04 3.99
CA VAL A 5 10.30 29.74 4.60
C VAL A 5 9.78 28.68 3.65
N LEU A 6 10.68 28.00 2.97
CA LEU A 6 10.40 26.86 2.13
C LEU A 6 10.22 25.63 3.04
N ALA A 7 8.98 25.27 3.35
CA ALA A 7 8.67 24.03 4.05
C ALA A 7 8.89 22.85 3.08
N ALA A 8 10.00 22.16 3.21
CA ALA A 8 10.24 20.91 2.50
C ALA A 8 9.32 19.80 3.09
N PHE A 9 8.26 19.47 2.37
CA PHE A 9 7.41 18.32 2.71
C PHE A 9 8.15 17.04 2.27
N VAL A 10 8.82 16.41 3.21
CA VAL A 10 9.42 15.08 2.99
C VAL A 10 8.28 14.06 3.05
N ILE A 11 7.78 13.66 1.88
CA ILE A 11 6.88 12.51 1.77
C ILE A 11 7.75 11.26 1.95
N MET A 12 7.83 10.74 3.17
CA MET A 12 8.36 9.41 3.39
C MET A 12 7.38 8.40 2.82
N THR A 13 7.59 8.01 1.57
CA THR A 13 6.97 6.80 1.02
C THR A 13 7.69 5.60 1.65
N SER A 14 7.18 5.12 2.78
CA SER A 14 7.62 3.83 3.30
C SER A 14 7.19 2.76 2.31
N ALA A 15 8.12 2.31 1.46
CA ALA A 15 7.94 1.08 0.70
C ALA A 15 7.87 -0.07 1.71
N LEU A 16 6.67 -0.61 1.91
CA LEU A 16 6.49 -1.78 2.75
C LEU A 16 7.03 -2.98 1.96
N VAL A 17 8.29 -3.30 2.17
CA VAL A 17 8.85 -4.56 1.70
C VAL A 17 8.61 -5.57 2.81
N ALA A 18 7.66 -6.48 2.58
CA ALA A 18 7.61 -7.69 3.39
C ALA A 18 8.93 -8.44 3.13
N ALA A 19 9.78 -8.55 4.14
CA ALA A 19 11.00 -9.33 4.01
C ALA A 19 10.62 -10.79 3.77
N ASP A 20 11.29 -11.45 2.81
CA ASP A 20 11.08 -12.88 2.53
C ASP A 20 11.25 -13.70 3.82
N GLY A 21 10.30 -14.57 4.10
CA GLY A 21 10.37 -15.47 5.23
C GLY A 21 9.03 -15.79 5.88
N VAL A 22 9.09 -16.59 6.91
CA VAL A 22 7.93 -16.93 7.75
C VAL A 22 7.99 -16.07 9.01
N PRO A 23 6.86 -15.52 9.49
CA PRO A 23 6.80 -14.80 10.75
C PRO A 23 7.44 -15.62 11.87
N THR A 24 8.30 -15.00 12.66
CA THR A 24 9.10 -15.69 13.69
C THR A 24 8.44 -15.72 15.05
N ALA A 25 7.38 -14.93 15.24
CA ALA A 25 6.68 -14.84 16.51
C ALA A 25 5.19 -14.61 16.29
N VAL A 26 4.39 -14.95 17.30
CA VAL A 26 2.98 -14.56 17.36
C VAL A 26 2.90 -13.06 17.67
N THR A 27 2.25 -12.30 16.80
CA THR A 27 2.01 -10.88 17.01
C THR A 27 0.56 -10.64 17.40
N TYR A 28 0.35 -10.10 18.59
CA TYR A 28 -0.95 -9.63 19.04
C TYR A 28 -1.06 -8.11 18.80
N VAL A 29 -2.09 -7.70 18.09
CA VAL A 29 -2.39 -6.29 17.87
C VAL A 29 -3.63 -5.91 18.69
N PRO A 30 -3.52 -5.01 19.67
CA PRO A 30 -4.65 -4.58 20.49
C PRO A 30 -5.75 -3.92 19.64
N HIS A 31 -6.99 -4.06 20.08
CA HIS A 31 -8.16 -3.50 19.37
C HIS A 31 -8.07 -1.98 19.18
N ASP A 32 -7.66 -1.25 20.19
CA ASP A 32 -7.51 0.21 20.15
C ASP A 32 -6.47 0.63 19.07
N LYS A 33 -5.35 -0.07 19.00
CA LYS A 33 -4.33 0.15 17.96
C LYS A 33 -4.88 -0.11 16.57
N THR A 34 -5.62 -1.19 16.41
CA THR A 34 -6.25 -1.54 15.14
C THR A 34 -7.29 -0.50 14.74
N ALA A 35 -8.16 -0.12 15.67
CA ALA A 35 -9.20 0.89 15.45
C ALA A 35 -8.61 2.26 15.07
N GLU A 36 -7.56 2.71 15.77
CA GLU A 36 -6.84 3.94 15.43
C GLU A 36 -6.25 3.89 14.02
N THR A 37 -5.65 2.75 13.65
CA THR A 37 -5.05 2.58 12.33
C THR A 37 -6.11 2.54 11.21
N PHE A 38 -7.28 1.98 11.45
CA PHE A 38 -8.38 2.03 10.48
C PHE A 38 -8.88 3.46 10.25
N VAL A 39 -8.85 4.31 11.25
CA VAL A 39 -9.24 5.74 11.09
C VAL A 39 -8.19 6.53 10.32
N LYS A 40 -6.92 6.36 10.64
CA LYS A 40 -5.81 7.13 10.08
C LYS A 40 -5.23 6.54 8.79
N GLY A 41 -5.42 5.27 8.56
CA GLY A 41 -4.65 4.50 7.60
C GLY A 41 -3.25 4.18 8.12
N GLY A 42 -2.55 3.28 7.45
CA GLY A 42 -1.17 2.94 7.75
C GLY A 42 -0.95 1.47 8.08
N GLN A 43 0.20 1.19 8.67
CA GLN A 43 0.65 -0.17 8.94
C GLN A 43 0.14 -0.69 10.29
N ILE A 44 -0.47 -1.86 10.26
CA ILE A 44 -0.91 -2.59 11.46
C ILE A 44 0.17 -3.56 11.92
N VAL A 45 0.66 -4.38 10.99
CA VAL A 45 1.72 -5.36 11.22
C VAL A 45 2.73 -5.31 10.09
N SER A 46 4.01 -5.46 10.41
CA SER A 46 5.06 -5.79 9.45
C SER A 46 6.02 -6.78 10.12
N ASP A 47 6.10 -7.96 9.55
CA ASP A 47 7.04 -9.01 9.94
C ASP A 47 7.46 -9.75 8.66
N LYS A 48 8.40 -10.68 8.79
CA LYS A 48 8.87 -11.48 7.66
C LYS A 48 7.70 -12.18 6.96
N GLY A 49 7.58 -11.97 5.66
CA GLY A 49 6.54 -12.59 4.84
C GLY A 49 5.11 -12.11 5.11
N LEU A 50 4.89 -11.17 6.03
CA LEU A 50 3.59 -10.63 6.36
C LEU A 50 3.63 -9.11 6.48
N ALA A 51 2.78 -8.44 5.74
CA ALA A 51 2.47 -7.02 5.96
C ALA A 51 0.96 -6.83 5.94
N MET A 52 0.44 -6.14 6.94
CA MET A 52 -0.97 -5.78 7.05
C MET A 52 -1.12 -4.28 7.17
N LEU A 53 -1.90 -3.70 6.27
CA LEU A 53 -2.15 -2.25 6.23
C LEU A 53 -3.64 -1.98 6.24
N ALA A 54 -4.00 -0.88 6.89
CA ALA A 54 -5.29 -0.24 6.69
C ALA A 54 -5.12 0.91 5.67
N ASN A 55 -5.92 0.88 4.63
CA ASN A 55 -5.97 1.94 3.63
C ASN A 55 -7.32 2.64 3.69
N ARG A 56 -7.26 3.96 3.78
CA ARG A 56 -8.44 4.81 3.75
C ARG A 56 -8.24 5.86 2.66
N ARG A 57 -8.58 5.50 1.42
CA ARG A 57 -8.32 6.34 0.25
C ARG A 57 -9.44 6.21 -0.79
N GLY A 58 -9.51 7.25 -1.64
CA GLY A 58 -10.14 7.13 -2.95
C GLY A 58 -9.28 6.35 -3.94
N ALA A 59 -9.64 6.42 -5.22
CA ALA A 59 -8.86 5.80 -6.30
C ALA A 59 -7.41 6.29 -6.30
N GLY A 60 -6.49 5.36 -6.42
CA GLY A 60 -5.05 5.59 -6.46
C GLY A 60 -4.42 5.08 -7.76
N GLU A 61 -3.10 5.08 -7.78
CA GLU A 61 -2.34 4.45 -8.86
C GLU A 61 -2.47 2.93 -8.82
N VAL A 62 -2.30 2.32 -9.97
CA VAL A 62 -2.17 0.85 -10.07
C VAL A 62 -0.86 0.42 -9.43
N GLU A 63 -0.90 -0.61 -8.62
CA GLU A 63 0.27 -1.22 -8.00
C GLU A 63 0.38 -2.69 -8.43
N VAL A 64 1.57 -3.09 -8.87
CA VAL A 64 1.89 -4.48 -9.22
C VAL A 64 3.07 -4.95 -8.38
N HIS A 65 2.89 -6.07 -7.69
CA HIS A 65 3.92 -6.74 -6.93
C HIS A 65 4.16 -8.14 -7.51
N GLU A 66 5.37 -8.40 -7.98
CA GLU A 66 5.69 -9.64 -8.71
C GLU A 66 5.79 -10.87 -7.80
N LYS A 67 6.12 -10.67 -6.54
CA LYS A 67 6.44 -11.76 -5.59
C LYS A 67 5.59 -11.74 -4.33
N THR A 68 4.47 -11.03 -4.35
CA THR A 68 3.62 -10.87 -3.16
C THR A 68 2.19 -11.22 -3.49
N ASN A 69 1.58 -12.06 -2.67
CA ASN A 69 0.14 -12.30 -2.71
C ASN A 69 -0.57 -11.21 -1.89
N HIS A 70 -1.69 -10.74 -2.38
CA HIS A 70 -2.51 -9.74 -1.71
C HIS A 70 -3.81 -10.36 -1.25
N ILE A 71 -4.20 -10.07 -0.01
CA ILE A 71 -5.53 -10.33 0.53
C ILE A 71 -6.16 -8.96 0.76
N LEU A 72 -7.29 -8.71 0.10
CA LEU A 72 -8.03 -7.46 0.19
C LEU A 72 -9.32 -7.70 0.95
N ILE A 73 -9.53 -6.94 2.02
CA ILE A 73 -10.74 -7.01 2.84
C ILE A 73 -11.37 -5.61 2.84
N ILE A 74 -12.57 -5.49 2.30
CA ILE A 74 -13.32 -4.24 2.28
C ILE A 74 -14.11 -4.15 3.59
N MET A 75 -13.74 -3.23 4.43
CA MET A 75 -14.39 -2.98 5.72
C MET A 75 -15.49 -1.94 5.60
N GLU A 76 -15.31 -0.94 4.76
CA GLU A 76 -16.27 0.14 4.48
C GLU A 76 -16.13 0.59 3.03
N GLY A 77 -17.25 1.03 2.41
CA GLY A 77 -17.26 1.58 1.06
C GLY A 77 -17.20 0.50 -0.02
N GLU A 78 -16.73 0.89 -1.18
CA GLU A 78 -16.64 0.05 -2.37
C GLU A 78 -15.24 0.14 -2.99
N ALA A 79 -14.80 -0.93 -3.63
CA ALA A 79 -13.57 -0.96 -4.40
C ALA A 79 -13.80 -1.66 -5.73
N THR A 80 -13.26 -1.08 -6.80
CA THR A 80 -13.20 -1.74 -8.11
C THR A 80 -11.88 -2.50 -8.20
N PHE A 81 -11.97 -3.80 -8.40
CA PHE A 81 -10.82 -4.65 -8.60
C PHE A 81 -10.67 -5.00 -10.08
N VAL A 82 -9.50 -4.71 -10.64
CA VAL A 82 -9.22 -4.97 -12.05
C VAL A 82 -8.06 -5.96 -12.14
N THR A 83 -8.24 -7.00 -12.95
CA THR A 83 -7.23 -8.04 -13.21
C THR A 83 -6.80 -8.04 -14.67
N GLY A 84 -5.53 -8.35 -14.92
CA GLY A 84 -4.99 -8.34 -16.28
C GLY A 84 -4.92 -6.94 -16.90
N GLY A 85 -4.84 -6.89 -18.22
CA GLY A 85 -4.74 -5.64 -18.96
C GLY A 85 -3.30 -5.17 -19.18
N THR A 86 -3.17 -3.97 -19.73
CA THR A 86 -1.89 -3.31 -20.04
C THR A 86 -1.74 -2.07 -19.19
N LEU A 87 -0.60 -1.96 -18.52
CA LEU A 87 -0.27 -0.81 -17.69
C LEU A 87 -0.01 0.43 -18.56
N VAL A 88 -0.53 1.57 -18.15
CA VAL A 88 -0.30 2.87 -18.78
C VAL A 88 0.71 3.65 -17.94
N GLU A 89 1.79 4.10 -18.58
CA GLU A 89 2.90 4.83 -17.94
C GLU A 89 3.48 4.07 -16.71
N PRO A 90 3.89 2.79 -16.90
CA PRO A 90 4.46 2.02 -15.79
C PRO A 90 5.83 2.59 -15.38
N ARG A 91 6.09 2.60 -14.08
CA ARG A 91 7.40 2.92 -13.51
C ARG A 91 7.74 1.94 -12.39
N GLN A 92 8.95 1.44 -12.42
CA GLN A 92 9.45 0.63 -11.32
C GLN A 92 9.77 1.52 -10.12
N THR A 93 9.24 1.19 -8.95
CA THR A 93 9.44 1.94 -7.70
C THR A 93 10.42 1.25 -6.76
N ALA A 94 10.54 -0.07 -6.90
CA ALA A 94 11.52 -0.92 -6.23
C ALA A 94 11.67 -2.24 -6.99
N PRO A 95 12.65 -3.09 -6.73
CA PRO A 95 12.74 -4.42 -7.31
C PRO A 95 11.44 -5.22 -7.11
N GLY A 96 10.83 -5.68 -8.20
CA GLY A 96 9.56 -6.39 -8.19
C GLY A 96 8.33 -5.56 -7.81
N GLN A 97 8.45 -4.24 -7.78
CA GLN A 97 7.33 -3.31 -7.52
C GLN A 97 7.20 -2.31 -8.66
N THR A 98 6.03 -2.26 -9.26
CA THR A 98 5.71 -1.33 -10.35
C THR A 98 4.44 -0.55 -10.00
N ARG A 99 4.45 0.73 -10.29
CA ARG A 99 3.26 1.57 -10.27
C ARG A 99 2.93 2.04 -11.67
N ALA A 100 1.67 2.27 -11.93
CA ALA A 100 1.20 2.81 -13.19
C ALA A 100 0.05 3.80 -12.97
N ARG A 101 -0.09 4.72 -13.90
CA ARG A 101 -1.17 5.71 -13.87
C ARG A 101 -2.54 5.06 -13.97
N SER A 102 -2.67 4.04 -14.82
CA SER A 102 -3.91 3.29 -15.04
C SER A 102 -3.62 1.94 -15.69
N VAL A 103 -4.67 1.15 -15.89
CA VAL A 103 -4.65 -0.09 -16.66
C VAL A 103 -5.72 -0.03 -17.74
N THR A 104 -5.45 -0.57 -18.91
CA THR A 104 -6.41 -0.68 -20.03
C THR A 104 -6.64 -2.14 -20.40
N GLY A 105 -7.85 -2.50 -20.82
CA GLY A 105 -8.17 -3.85 -21.29
C GLY A 105 -8.22 -4.94 -20.21
N GLY A 106 -8.27 -4.54 -18.93
CA GLY A 106 -8.45 -5.49 -17.84
C GLY A 106 -9.90 -5.98 -17.67
N THR A 107 -10.09 -6.98 -16.83
CA THR A 107 -11.41 -7.50 -16.41
C THR A 107 -11.72 -6.98 -15.01
N THR A 108 -12.92 -6.48 -14.81
CA THR A 108 -13.48 -5.97 -13.56
C THR A 108 -14.26 -7.05 -12.85
#